data_4622ab8f42521fd7e6de450b4341ac22
#
_entry.id   4622ab8f42521fd7e6de450b4341ac22
#
_cell.length_a   1.000
_cell.length_b   1.000
_cell.length_c   1.000
_cell.angle_alpha   90.00
_cell.angle_beta   90.00
_cell.angle_gamma   90.00
#
_symmetry.space_group_name_H-M   'P 1'
#
loop_
_entity.id
_entity.type
_entity.pdbx_description
1 polymer ?
#
loop_
_entity_poly.entity_id
_entity_poly.type
_entity_poly.pdbx_seq_one_letter_code
_entity_poly.pdbx_strand_id
1 'polypeptide(L)'
;MIKKILIALLAALPLAASAQLSSGKWVTHTRFAISSTQNVIDTKDKVYSLVNNSLYCFDKSTKAQTVLSNQNQLSGTLISGIYYNYDKQYLVVAYDDSNIDIVANDGKVTNIPNIKDAVMTQSRVINDVTFSGDKIFVATGFGFVVIDDAKMQITETRVFSRSISSVGEVGKWRVVFLPNQEVYYCPADKAPEWLGGYKATTIANMANGKILAINDATILVKQDKRLTKVTITDSGTDEATFTSTSLVEAAPTNVQKTATGYLANFFAAKYYYTFDAEGGNAAKKTFTVKELVSCAPDGDGTLWGVNEKGVHSYAATNTYYKPDAVSINGVPFWMGYNKNTHKLYLTATSDNGILPKANVGALYEMDKYDGASWTYETPTGAGGSQGWYWPVFDPTDSTDTYYIATRLSGVFKVTDRKVATTFNAANSPFVARKAAIQFDGDGNLWMVHSSLNNTVPVKVLPNEKLKKGNVAVSDWTVY
;
A
#
# COMPACT_ATOMS: atom_id res chain seq x y z
N MET A 1 42.42 -20.82 -27.90
CA MET A 1 41.18 -21.38 -27.36
C MET A 1 40.96 -21.01 -25.89
N ILE A 2 41.96 -21.03 -25.03
CA ILE A 2 41.85 -20.73 -23.56
C ILE A 2 41.40 -19.28 -23.24
N LYS A 3 41.82 -18.26 -24.02
CA LYS A 3 41.37 -16.87 -23.80
C LYS A 3 39.89 -16.62 -24.09
N LYS A 4 39.26 -17.37 -24.98
CA LYS A 4 37.79 -17.24 -25.25
C LYS A 4 36.96 -17.92 -24.21
N ILE A 5 37.47 -18.94 -23.53
CA ILE A 5 36.79 -19.64 -22.42
C ILE A 5 36.81 -18.76 -21.15
N LEU A 6 37.87 -18.01 -20.89
CA LEU A 6 37.99 -17.11 -19.75
C LEU A 6 37.01 -15.93 -19.85
N ILE A 7 36.76 -15.40 -21.04
CA ILE A 7 35.82 -14.30 -21.28
C ILE A 7 34.37 -14.81 -21.15
N ALA A 8 34.09 -16.05 -21.55
CA ALA A 8 32.76 -16.66 -21.37
C ALA A 8 32.45 -17.01 -19.90
N LEU A 9 33.47 -17.35 -19.10
CA LEU A 9 33.28 -17.56 -17.66
C LEU A 9 33.09 -16.25 -16.88
N LEU A 10 33.67 -15.14 -17.29
CA LEU A 10 33.40 -13.83 -16.67
C LEU A 10 32.05 -13.24 -17.06
N ALA A 11 31.47 -13.62 -18.21
CA ALA A 11 30.15 -13.20 -18.62
C ALA A 11 29.02 -14.04 -18.00
N ALA A 12 29.34 -15.17 -17.35
CA ALA A 12 28.40 -16.09 -16.73
C ALA A 12 28.41 -15.99 -15.19
N LEU A 13 29.14 -15.02 -14.61
CA LEU A 13 28.90 -14.65 -13.21
C LEU A 13 27.54 -13.92 -13.20
N PRO A 14 26.49 -14.52 -12.59
CA PRO A 14 25.34 -13.72 -12.27
C PRO A 14 25.86 -12.57 -11.41
N LEU A 15 25.58 -11.35 -11.82
CA LEU A 15 25.58 -10.21 -10.94
C LEU A 15 24.47 -10.46 -9.89
N ALA A 16 24.72 -11.38 -8.97
CA ALA A 16 24.16 -11.32 -7.66
C ALA A 16 24.81 -10.10 -7.00
N ALA A 17 24.46 -8.91 -7.48
CA ALA A 17 24.51 -7.73 -6.66
C ALA A 17 23.53 -8.02 -5.54
N SER A 18 24.00 -8.69 -4.49
CA SER A 18 23.37 -8.60 -3.20
C SER A 18 23.30 -7.11 -2.94
N ALA A 19 22.11 -6.53 -3.07
CA ALA A 19 21.85 -5.17 -2.67
C ALA A 19 22.06 -5.14 -1.15
N GLN A 20 23.33 -5.00 -0.75
CA GLN A 20 23.69 -4.80 0.64
C GLN A 20 23.09 -3.44 0.98
N LEU A 21 21.97 -3.49 1.69
CA LEU A 21 21.29 -2.30 2.17
C LEU A 21 22.32 -1.45 2.93
N SER A 22 22.57 -0.25 2.46
CA SER A 22 23.41 0.68 3.18
C SER A 22 22.78 0.94 4.55
N SER A 23 23.58 0.89 5.60
CA SER A 23 23.13 1.17 6.96
C SER A 23 22.34 2.50 7.00
N GLY A 24 21.14 2.47 7.58
CA GLY A 24 20.26 3.64 7.68
C GLY A 24 19.30 3.87 6.51
N LYS A 25 19.30 3.02 5.49
CA LYS A 25 18.31 3.10 4.41
C LYS A 25 17.07 2.26 4.75
N TRP A 26 15.90 2.91 4.79
CA TRP A 26 14.62 2.20 4.90
C TRP A 26 14.24 1.56 3.57
N VAL A 27 13.72 0.35 3.64
CA VAL A 27 13.24 -0.41 2.48
C VAL A 27 11.84 -0.91 2.76
N THR A 28 10.94 -0.74 1.81
CA THR A 28 9.59 -1.26 1.92
C THR A 28 9.53 -2.70 1.44
N HIS A 29 9.14 -3.60 2.34
CA HIS A 29 8.80 -4.98 1.97
C HIS A 29 7.36 -5.03 1.48
N THR A 30 7.18 -5.13 0.17
CA THR A 30 5.88 -4.99 -0.50
C THR A 30 5.12 -6.30 -0.69
N ARG A 31 5.69 -7.43 -0.27
CA ARG A 31 5.13 -8.77 -0.52
C ARG A 31 4.10 -9.24 0.51
N PHE A 32 3.49 -8.31 1.23
CA PHE A 32 2.45 -8.61 2.20
C PHE A 32 1.05 -8.43 1.62
N ALA A 33 0.09 -9.21 2.14
CA ALA A 33 -1.25 -9.39 1.60
C ALA A 33 -1.98 -8.12 1.19
N ILE A 34 -2.75 -8.25 0.13
CA ILE A 34 -3.72 -7.27 -0.34
C ILE A 34 -4.88 -7.21 0.66
N SER A 35 -4.82 -6.32 1.65
CA SER A 35 -5.91 -6.13 2.61
C SER A 35 -6.81 -4.94 2.26
N SER A 36 -6.29 -3.92 1.58
CA SER A 36 -7.06 -2.77 1.13
C SER A 36 -6.50 -2.20 -0.16
N THR A 37 -7.28 -2.23 -1.22
CA THR A 37 -6.96 -1.54 -2.47
C THR A 37 -7.39 -0.09 -2.35
N GLN A 38 -6.44 0.84 -2.55
CA GLN A 38 -6.65 2.28 -2.42
C GLN A 38 -6.96 2.93 -3.76
N ASN A 39 -6.32 2.45 -4.82
CA ASN A 39 -6.52 2.93 -6.18
C ASN A 39 -6.24 1.83 -7.20
N VAL A 40 -6.86 1.93 -8.37
CA VAL A 40 -6.58 1.12 -9.56
C VAL A 40 -6.56 2.03 -10.77
N ILE A 41 -5.57 1.83 -11.63
CA ILE A 41 -5.43 2.52 -12.91
C ILE A 41 -5.23 1.45 -13.98
N ASP A 42 -6.14 1.42 -14.93
CA ASP A 42 -6.09 0.52 -16.08
C ASP A 42 -5.59 1.31 -17.30
N THR A 43 -4.56 0.81 -17.94
CA THR A 43 -4.00 1.34 -19.18
C THR A 43 -4.16 0.32 -20.29
N LYS A 44 -3.82 0.68 -21.52
CA LYS A 44 -3.86 -0.25 -22.64
C LYS A 44 -3.15 -1.57 -22.35
N ASP A 45 -1.95 -1.49 -21.77
CA ASP A 45 -1.06 -2.65 -21.61
C ASP A 45 -0.91 -3.15 -20.17
N LYS A 46 -1.25 -2.32 -19.18
CA LYS A 46 -0.96 -2.59 -17.77
C LYS A 46 -2.13 -2.25 -16.86
N VAL A 47 -2.19 -2.92 -15.71
CA VAL A 47 -3.06 -2.52 -14.60
C VAL A 47 -2.17 -2.18 -13.40
N TYR A 48 -2.21 -0.93 -12.97
CA TYR A 48 -1.55 -0.48 -11.74
C TYR A 48 -2.53 -0.53 -10.59
N SER A 49 -2.10 -1.03 -9.45
CA SER A 49 -2.91 -1.02 -8.24
C SER A 49 -2.09 -0.56 -7.03
N LEU A 50 -2.63 0.43 -6.32
CA LEU A 50 -2.08 0.89 -5.05
C LEU A 50 -2.77 0.11 -3.92
N VAL A 51 -1.98 -0.67 -3.20
CA VAL A 51 -2.44 -1.54 -2.14
C VAL A 51 -1.50 -1.42 -0.95
N ASN A 52 -2.03 -1.03 0.21
CA ASN A 52 -1.23 -0.84 1.43
C ASN A 52 0.03 0.03 1.19
N ASN A 53 -0.12 1.13 0.46
CA ASN A 53 0.96 2.05 0.08
C ASN A 53 2.06 1.42 -0.80
N SER A 54 1.79 0.26 -1.39
CA SER A 54 2.67 -0.44 -2.34
C SER A 54 2.06 -0.45 -3.72
N LEU A 55 2.89 -0.26 -4.74
CA LEU A 55 2.47 -0.19 -6.13
C LEU A 55 2.70 -1.53 -6.84
N TYR A 56 1.62 -2.16 -7.26
CA TYR A 56 1.65 -3.35 -8.09
C TYR A 56 1.40 -2.98 -9.55
N CYS A 57 2.17 -3.59 -10.44
CA CYS A 57 2.03 -3.45 -11.89
C CYS A 57 1.78 -4.83 -12.50
N PHE A 58 0.61 -5.00 -13.10
CA PHE A 58 0.23 -6.20 -13.85
C PHE A 58 0.36 -5.93 -15.34
N ASP A 59 1.13 -6.74 -16.05
CA ASP A 59 1.27 -6.69 -17.50
C ASP A 59 0.22 -7.59 -18.16
N LYS A 60 -0.64 -7.02 -18.99
CA LYS A 60 -1.76 -7.71 -19.60
C LYS A 60 -1.31 -8.75 -20.66
N SER A 61 -0.15 -8.56 -21.28
CA SER A 61 0.38 -9.44 -22.32
C SER A 61 1.04 -10.68 -21.73
N THR A 62 1.96 -10.47 -20.79
CA THR A 62 2.75 -11.54 -20.17
C THR A 62 2.05 -12.21 -19.00
N LYS A 63 0.98 -11.58 -18.45
CA LYS A 63 0.29 -11.96 -17.23
C LYS A 63 1.18 -11.92 -15.99
N ALA A 64 2.33 -11.27 -16.08
CA ALA A 64 3.25 -11.08 -14.99
C ALA A 64 2.78 -9.93 -14.07
N GLN A 65 2.95 -10.11 -12.78
CA GLN A 65 2.73 -9.06 -11.80
C GLN A 65 4.03 -8.74 -11.08
N THR A 66 4.44 -7.48 -11.14
CA THR A 66 5.63 -6.95 -10.49
C THR A 66 5.24 -5.94 -9.41
N VAL A 67 6.13 -5.75 -8.45
CA VAL A 67 6.00 -4.69 -7.45
C VAL A 67 7.00 -3.62 -7.76
N LEU A 68 6.53 -2.39 -7.93
CA LEU A 68 7.39 -1.22 -8.05
C LEU A 68 7.66 -0.67 -6.65
N SER A 69 8.91 -0.57 -6.27
CA SER A 69 9.36 -0.13 -4.95
C SER A 69 10.71 0.57 -5.02
N ASN A 70 11.14 1.13 -3.91
CA ASN A 70 12.46 1.73 -3.80
C ASN A 70 13.62 0.72 -3.84
N GLN A 71 13.34 -0.57 -3.89
CA GLN A 71 14.35 -1.61 -4.13
C GLN A 71 14.70 -1.76 -5.59
N ASN A 72 13.79 -1.45 -6.48
CA ASN A 72 13.98 -1.70 -7.91
C ASN A 72 13.95 -0.45 -8.79
N GLN A 73 13.08 0.50 -8.55
CA GLN A 73 12.94 1.64 -9.46
C GLN A 73 12.53 2.94 -8.78
N LEU A 74 11.68 2.89 -7.75
CA LEU A 74 11.08 4.07 -7.15
C LEU A 74 12.02 4.76 -6.15
N SER A 75 11.83 6.07 -5.97
CA SER A 75 12.68 6.88 -5.09
C SER A 75 12.20 6.94 -3.63
N GLY A 76 10.93 6.60 -3.37
CA GLY A 76 10.31 6.67 -2.05
C GLY A 76 9.79 5.32 -1.54
N THR A 77 9.31 5.30 -0.29
CA THR A 77 8.84 4.08 0.37
C THR A 77 7.33 4.05 0.61
N LEU A 78 6.73 5.17 1.01
CA LEU A 78 5.31 5.26 1.33
C LEU A 78 4.58 6.05 0.24
N ILE A 79 3.84 5.33 -0.59
CA ILE A 79 3.10 5.92 -1.71
C ILE A 79 1.77 6.44 -1.19
N SER A 80 1.53 7.75 -1.29
CA SER A 80 0.28 8.40 -0.90
C SER A 80 -0.76 8.45 -2.03
N GLY A 81 -0.31 8.41 -3.29
CA GLY A 81 -1.22 8.43 -4.44
C GLY A 81 -0.56 8.04 -5.74
N ILE A 82 -1.37 7.56 -6.68
CA ILE A 82 -0.97 7.28 -8.06
C ILE A 82 -1.94 7.94 -9.03
N TYR A 83 -1.42 8.50 -10.11
CA TYR A 83 -2.17 9.25 -11.12
C TYR A 83 -1.61 8.94 -12.50
N TYR A 84 -2.45 8.79 -13.51
CA TYR A 84 -2.00 8.41 -14.84
C TYR A 84 -2.43 9.43 -15.89
N ASN A 85 -1.48 9.87 -16.69
CA ASN A 85 -1.73 10.69 -17.87
C ASN A 85 -1.95 9.76 -19.07
N TYR A 86 -3.20 9.60 -19.51
CA TYR A 86 -3.55 8.73 -20.63
C TYR A 86 -3.07 9.28 -21.98
N ASP A 87 -3.02 10.59 -22.13
CA ASP A 87 -2.62 11.23 -23.38
C ASP A 87 -1.10 11.09 -23.64
N LYS A 88 -0.32 11.13 -22.56
CA LYS A 88 1.15 11.06 -22.60
C LYS A 88 1.70 9.70 -22.11
N GLN A 89 0.86 8.81 -21.60
CA GLN A 89 1.17 7.44 -21.17
C GLN A 89 2.29 7.34 -20.12
N TYR A 90 2.17 8.10 -19.03
CA TYR A 90 3.04 7.98 -17.88
C TYR A 90 2.26 7.99 -16.55
N LEU A 91 2.86 7.36 -15.53
CA LEU A 91 2.33 7.31 -14.18
C LEU A 91 3.06 8.33 -13.30
N VAL A 92 2.31 9.11 -12.53
CA VAL A 92 2.84 9.93 -11.44
C VAL A 92 2.61 9.20 -10.12
N VAL A 93 3.67 9.02 -9.36
CA VAL A 93 3.68 8.40 -8.02
C VAL A 93 4.01 9.48 -7.01
N ALA A 94 3.07 9.81 -6.13
CA ALA A 94 3.26 10.75 -5.05
C ALA A 94 3.54 10.02 -3.74
N TYR A 95 4.41 10.59 -2.91
CA TYR A 95 4.82 9.99 -1.64
C TYR A 95 4.39 10.83 -0.44
N ASP A 96 4.31 10.21 0.72
CA ASP A 96 4.00 10.86 2.01
C ASP A 96 4.98 11.99 2.36
N ASP A 97 6.25 11.85 1.98
CA ASP A 97 7.30 12.84 2.19
C ASP A 97 7.29 13.97 1.15
N SER A 98 6.27 14.01 0.29
CA SER A 98 6.09 14.98 -0.80
C SER A 98 7.07 14.86 -1.95
N ASN A 99 7.77 13.74 -2.06
CA ASN A 99 8.52 13.37 -3.24
C ASN A 99 7.58 12.96 -4.37
N ILE A 100 8.05 13.04 -5.61
CA ILE A 100 7.30 12.61 -6.81
C ILE A 100 8.23 11.81 -7.71
N ASP A 101 7.73 10.66 -8.20
CA ASP A 101 8.31 9.95 -9.33
C ASP A 101 7.36 10.00 -10.53
N ILE A 102 7.91 10.19 -11.72
CA ILE A 102 7.22 10.01 -12.98
C ILE A 102 7.77 8.75 -13.63
N VAL A 103 6.89 7.76 -13.81
CA VAL A 103 7.22 6.47 -14.39
C VAL A 103 6.69 6.42 -15.83
N ALA A 104 7.59 6.44 -16.79
CA ALA A 104 7.26 6.34 -18.19
C ALA A 104 6.77 4.92 -18.56
N ASN A 105 6.10 4.76 -19.69
CA ASN A 105 5.55 3.47 -20.10
C ASN A 105 6.62 2.38 -20.34
N ASP A 106 7.84 2.78 -20.69
CA ASP A 106 9.02 1.91 -20.81
C ASP A 106 9.65 1.51 -19.46
N GLY A 107 9.12 2.04 -18.34
CA GLY A 107 9.59 1.79 -16.99
C GLY A 107 10.67 2.75 -16.49
N LYS A 108 11.13 3.70 -17.31
CA LYS A 108 12.08 4.74 -16.87
C LYS A 108 11.45 5.63 -15.81
N VAL A 109 12.16 5.85 -14.71
CA VAL A 109 11.70 6.72 -13.62
C VAL A 109 12.48 8.03 -13.63
N THR A 110 11.75 9.15 -13.55
CA THR A 110 12.30 10.48 -13.33
C THR A 110 11.82 10.99 -11.97
N ASN A 111 12.74 11.26 -11.07
CA ASN A 111 12.42 11.78 -9.73
C ASN A 111 12.37 13.30 -9.73
N ILE A 112 11.37 13.87 -9.05
CA ILE A 112 11.18 15.31 -8.84
C ILE A 112 11.10 15.57 -7.32
N PRO A 113 12.24 15.75 -6.63
CA PRO A 113 12.29 15.91 -5.18
C PRO A 113 12.02 17.35 -4.71
N ASN A 114 11.80 18.29 -5.60
CA ASN A 114 11.78 19.72 -5.31
C ASN A 114 10.79 20.13 -4.21
N ILE A 115 9.61 19.50 -4.13
CA ILE A 115 8.63 19.80 -3.07
C ILE A 115 9.13 19.24 -1.74
N LYS A 116 9.66 18.01 -1.73
CA LYS A 116 10.25 17.36 -0.56
C LYS A 116 11.41 18.17 0.01
N ASP A 117 12.28 18.68 -0.84
CA ASP A 117 13.52 19.35 -0.45
C ASP A 117 13.32 20.86 -0.19
N ALA A 118 12.13 21.40 -0.49
CA ALA A 118 11.82 22.80 -0.27
C ALA A 118 11.91 23.17 1.24
N VAL A 119 12.63 24.25 1.54
CA VAL A 119 12.70 24.81 2.90
C VAL A 119 11.51 25.76 3.09
N MET A 120 10.49 25.31 3.81
CA MET A 120 9.30 26.11 4.12
C MET A 120 8.65 25.64 5.42
N THR A 121 7.86 26.51 6.03
CA THR A 121 7.14 26.23 7.28
C THR A 121 5.75 25.62 7.04
N GLN A 122 5.22 25.79 5.82
CA GLN A 122 3.90 25.27 5.45
C GLN A 122 3.96 23.76 5.18
N SER A 123 2.80 23.11 5.31
CA SER A 123 2.66 21.69 4.97
C SER A 123 2.92 21.46 3.47
N ARG A 124 3.78 20.50 3.16
CA ARG A 124 4.10 20.12 1.78
C ARG A 124 3.29 18.94 1.25
N VAL A 125 2.38 18.38 2.06
CA VAL A 125 1.58 17.20 1.70
C VAL A 125 0.97 17.38 0.30
N ILE A 126 1.14 16.38 -0.55
CA ILE A 126 0.51 16.32 -1.87
C ILE A 126 -0.91 15.81 -1.68
N ASN A 127 -1.88 16.63 -2.06
CA ASN A 127 -3.30 16.34 -1.91
C ASN A 127 -3.90 15.72 -3.18
N ASP A 128 -3.45 16.18 -4.37
CA ASP A 128 -3.97 15.73 -5.66
C ASP A 128 -2.99 16.03 -6.79
N VAL A 129 -3.13 15.29 -7.90
CA VAL A 129 -2.42 15.55 -9.15
C VAL A 129 -3.41 15.50 -10.31
N THR A 130 -3.39 16.53 -11.15
CA THR A 130 -4.21 16.61 -12.35
C THR A 130 -3.37 16.97 -13.58
N PHE A 131 -3.90 16.75 -14.76
CA PHE A 131 -3.20 16.95 -16.04
C PHE A 131 -4.00 17.88 -16.93
N SER A 132 -3.31 18.78 -17.63
CA SER A 132 -3.91 19.62 -18.68
C SER A 132 -2.84 20.02 -19.72
N GLY A 133 -2.97 19.53 -20.94
CA GLY A 133 -1.96 19.71 -21.98
C GLY A 133 -0.59 19.20 -21.56
N ASP A 134 0.42 20.07 -21.60
CA ASP A 134 1.80 19.75 -21.21
C ASP A 134 2.09 20.07 -19.72
N LYS A 135 1.05 20.21 -18.91
CA LYS A 135 1.17 20.60 -17.50
C LYS A 135 0.69 19.49 -16.57
N ILE A 136 1.47 19.25 -15.52
CA ILE A 136 1.07 18.46 -14.36
C ILE A 136 0.84 19.44 -13.21
N PHE A 137 -0.37 19.51 -12.70
CA PHE A 137 -0.74 20.30 -11.54
C PHE A 137 -0.67 19.46 -10.29
N VAL A 138 0.06 19.92 -9.28
CA VAL A 138 0.21 19.23 -7.98
C VAL A 138 -0.37 20.13 -6.89
N ALA A 139 -1.52 19.79 -6.38
CA ALA A 139 -2.15 20.45 -5.25
C ALA A 139 -1.47 20.05 -3.94
N THR A 140 -1.14 21.02 -3.10
CA THR A 140 -0.35 20.80 -1.89
C THR A 140 -0.97 21.49 -0.66
N GLY A 141 -0.39 21.21 0.51
CA GLY A 141 -0.76 21.85 1.77
C GLY A 141 -0.43 23.35 1.85
N PHE A 142 0.42 23.88 0.95
CA PHE A 142 0.80 25.30 0.92
C PHE A 142 0.18 26.09 -0.24
N GLY A 143 -0.35 25.41 -1.24
CA GLY A 143 -0.80 25.96 -2.52
C GLY A 143 -0.70 24.91 -3.61
N PHE A 144 -0.05 25.23 -4.72
CA PHE A 144 0.19 24.24 -5.77
C PHE A 144 1.48 24.52 -6.56
N VAL A 145 1.97 23.50 -7.27
CA VAL A 145 3.03 23.64 -8.27
C VAL A 145 2.56 23.13 -9.62
N VAL A 146 3.17 23.64 -10.67
CA VAL A 146 2.99 23.16 -12.04
C VAL A 146 4.30 22.63 -12.56
N ILE A 147 4.28 21.41 -13.06
CA ILE A 147 5.42 20.73 -13.67
C ILE A 147 5.18 20.73 -15.19
N ASP A 148 6.18 21.14 -15.95
CA ASP A 148 6.24 20.97 -17.40
C ASP A 148 6.59 19.50 -17.66
N ASP A 149 5.71 18.75 -18.29
CA ASP A 149 5.86 17.30 -18.44
C ASP A 149 6.92 16.91 -19.49
N ALA A 150 7.22 17.79 -20.44
CA ALA A 150 8.28 17.54 -21.42
C ALA A 150 9.68 17.74 -20.81
N LYS A 151 9.83 18.73 -19.92
CA LYS A 151 11.09 19.03 -19.24
C LYS A 151 11.25 18.32 -17.91
N MET A 152 10.16 17.77 -17.35
CA MET A 152 10.11 17.17 -16.00
C MET A 152 10.64 18.13 -14.94
N GLN A 153 10.22 19.41 -15.01
CA GLN A 153 10.66 20.48 -14.13
C GLN A 153 9.51 21.33 -13.66
N ILE A 154 9.59 21.81 -12.40
CA ILE A 154 8.62 22.77 -11.88
C ILE A 154 8.82 24.11 -12.61
N THR A 155 7.76 24.60 -13.22
CA THR A 155 7.73 25.89 -13.96
C THR A 155 6.94 26.95 -13.22
N GLU A 156 6.04 26.56 -12.33
CA GLU A 156 5.22 27.47 -11.55
C GLU A 156 5.07 26.98 -10.12
N THR A 157 5.21 27.86 -9.14
CA THR A 157 4.94 27.59 -7.73
C THR A 157 4.03 28.69 -7.19
N ARG A 158 2.89 28.33 -6.63
CA ARG A 158 1.95 29.26 -5.97
C ARG A 158 1.86 28.93 -4.48
N VAL A 159 2.33 29.86 -3.66
CA VAL A 159 2.30 29.72 -2.20
C VAL A 159 1.14 30.56 -1.67
N PHE A 160 0.03 29.93 -1.38
CA PHE A 160 -1.18 30.60 -0.87
C PHE A 160 -1.24 30.61 0.67
N SER A 161 -0.32 29.92 1.33
CA SER A 161 -0.37 29.64 2.78
C SER A 161 -1.70 28.97 3.18
N ARG A 162 -2.34 28.29 2.24
CA ARG A 162 -3.59 27.53 2.40
C ARG A 162 -3.46 26.21 1.66
N SER A 163 -4.01 25.17 2.27
CA SER A 163 -4.09 23.85 1.62
C SER A 163 -5.05 23.91 0.43
N ILE A 164 -4.63 23.32 -0.67
CA ILE A 164 -5.42 23.12 -1.88
C ILE A 164 -5.77 21.65 -2.00
N SER A 165 -7.06 21.33 -2.14
CA SER A 165 -7.51 19.93 -2.29
C SER A 165 -7.34 19.41 -3.71
N SER A 166 -7.53 20.28 -4.71
CA SER A 166 -7.29 19.98 -6.12
C SER A 166 -7.14 21.27 -6.93
N VAL A 167 -6.40 21.22 -8.03
CA VAL A 167 -6.24 22.32 -8.97
C VAL A 167 -6.09 21.77 -10.38
N GLY A 168 -6.62 22.45 -11.38
CA GLY A 168 -6.48 22.07 -12.78
C GLY A 168 -6.95 23.15 -13.74
N GLU A 169 -6.67 22.95 -15.02
CA GLU A 169 -7.22 23.78 -16.10
C GLU A 169 -8.36 23.04 -16.79
N VAL A 170 -9.46 23.72 -17.00
CA VAL A 170 -10.68 23.21 -17.63
C VAL A 170 -11.09 24.24 -18.70
N GLY A 171 -10.87 23.88 -19.95
CA GLY A 171 -10.94 24.86 -21.05
C GLY A 171 -9.98 26.01 -20.78
N LYS A 172 -10.50 27.27 -20.84
CA LYS A 172 -9.70 28.46 -20.56
C LYS A 172 -9.58 28.84 -19.08
N TRP A 173 -10.13 28.02 -18.17
CA TRP A 173 -10.23 28.35 -16.75
C TRP A 173 -9.27 27.53 -15.91
N ARG A 174 -8.50 28.16 -15.03
CA ARG A 174 -7.83 27.52 -13.91
C ARG A 174 -8.78 27.51 -12.73
N VAL A 175 -9.04 26.32 -12.18
CA VAL A 175 -9.97 26.10 -11.07
C VAL A 175 -9.22 25.53 -9.88
N VAL A 176 -9.47 26.08 -8.69
CA VAL A 176 -8.77 25.73 -7.45
C VAL A 176 -9.79 25.36 -6.39
N PHE A 177 -9.72 24.16 -5.87
CA PHE A 177 -10.57 23.65 -4.79
C PHE A 177 -9.82 23.68 -3.46
N LEU A 178 -10.48 24.17 -2.42
CA LEU A 178 -9.97 24.18 -1.06
C LEU A 178 -10.69 23.13 -0.18
N PRO A 179 -10.06 22.64 0.89
CA PRO A 179 -10.68 21.65 1.78
C PRO A 179 -11.98 22.13 2.43
N ASN A 180 -12.15 23.43 2.63
CA ASN A 180 -13.26 24.06 3.36
C ASN A 180 -14.46 24.47 2.48
N GLN A 181 -14.69 23.80 1.34
CA GLN A 181 -15.80 24.02 0.41
C GLN A 181 -15.63 25.23 -0.55
N GLU A 182 -14.62 26.05 -0.39
CA GLU A 182 -14.37 27.18 -1.29
C GLU A 182 -13.80 26.69 -2.63
N VAL A 183 -14.28 27.28 -3.72
CA VAL A 183 -13.77 27.03 -5.08
C VAL A 183 -13.51 28.39 -5.72
N TYR A 184 -12.30 28.53 -6.23
CA TYR A 184 -11.82 29.72 -6.90
C TYR A 184 -11.47 29.45 -8.36
N TYR A 185 -11.57 30.48 -9.21
CA TYR A 185 -11.20 30.36 -10.60
C TYR A 185 -10.60 31.65 -11.14
N CYS A 186 -9.88 31.55 -12.26
CA CYS A 186 -9.39 32.66 -13.07
C CYS A 186 -9.17 32.18 -14.52
N PRO A 187 -9.02 33.10 -15.48
CA PRO A 187 -8.47 32.73 -16.80
C PRO A 187 -7.06 32.11 -16.61
N ALA A 188 -6.80 31.01 -17.30
CA ALA A 188 -5.55 30.26 -17.11
C ALA A 188 -4.30 31.05 -17.60
N ASP A 189 -4.49 31.87 -18.64
CA ASP A 189 -3.46 32.76 -19.21
C ASP A 189 -3.14 33.98 -18.35
N LYS A 190 -4.02 34.33 -17.39
CA LYS A 190 -3.91 35.48 -16.50
C LYS A 190 -3.88 35.09 -15.02
N ALA A 191 -3.43 33.88 -14.70
CA ALA A 191 -3.51 33.34 -13.34
C ALA A 191 -2.68 34.17 -12.34
N PRO A 192 -3.30 34.78 -11.32
CA PRO A 192 -2.62 35.58 -10.31
C PRO A 192 -1.63 34.76 -9.46
N GLU A 193 -0.65 35.44 -8.87
CA GLU A 193 0.32 34.81 -7.98
C GLU A 193 -0.24 34.49 -6.58
N TRP A 194 -1.31 35.16 -6.19
CA TRP A 194 -1.94 35.04 -4.86
C TRP A 194 -3.45 34.75 -4.98
N LEU A 195 -3.96 33.98 -4.03
CA LEU A 195 -5.32 33.44 -4.07
C LEU A 195 -6.41 34.52 -4.14
N GLY A 196 -6.21 35.70 -3.48
CA GLY A 196 -7.17 36.81 -3.52
C GLY A 196 -7.34 37.46 -4.88
N GLY A 197 -6.47 37.14 -5.85
CA GLY A 197 -6.65 37.55 -7.25
C GLY A 197 -7.57 36.61 -8.05
N TYR A 198 -7.90 35.44 -7.53
CA TYR A 198 -8.88 34.53 -8.12
C TYR A 198 -10.29 34.94 -7.71
N LYS A 199 -11.26 34.68 -8.57
CA LYS A 199 -12.68 34.88 -8.26
C LYS A 199 -13.26 33.70 -7.54
N ALA A 200 -14.04 33.91 -6.48
CA ALA A 200 -14.77 32.85 -5.79
C ALA A 200 -16.01 32.44 -6.60
N THR A 201 -16.31 31.16 -6.65
CA THR A 201 -17.55 30.65 -7.24
C THR A 201 -18.70 30.69 -6.21
N THR A 202 -19.93 30.54 -6.70
CA THR A 202 -21.14 30.48 -5.88
C THR A 202 -21.56 29.02 -5.58
N ILE A 203 -20.85 28.00 -6.12
CA ILE A 203 -21.19 26.61 -5.85
C ILE A 203 -20.87 26.25 -4.40
N ALA A 204 -21.77 25.50 -3.78
CA ALA A 204 -21.66 25.09 -2.38
C ALA A 204 -21.32 23.59 -2.23
N ASN A 205 -20.93 23.20 -1.03
CA ASN A 205 -20.74 21.80 -0.65
C ASN A 205 -19.60 21.09 -1.43
N MET A 206 -18.50 21.79 -1.72
CA MET A 206 -17.34 21.27 -2.48
C MET A 206 -16.16 20.84 -1.58
N ALA A 207 -16.41 20.52 -0.30
CA ALA A 207 -15.37 20.13 0.65
C ALA A 207 -14.49 19.00 0.11
N ASN A 208 -13.16 19.18 0.21
CA ASN A 208 -12.15 18.23 -0.27
C ASN A 208 -12.34 17.78 -1.72
N GLY A 209 -12.94 18.63 -2.57
CA GLY A 209 -13.21 18.32 -3.96
C GLY A 209 -11.93 18.00 -4.72
N LYS A 210 -11.96 16.91 -5.50
CA LYS A 210 -10.90 16.50 -6.43
C LYS A 210 -11.45 16.46 -7.84
N ILE A 211 -10.72 17.07 -8.76
CA ILE A 211 -11.15 17.32 -10.13
C ILE A 211 -10.86 16.12 -11.03
N LEU A 212 -11.85 15.73 -11.83
CA LEU A 212 -11.67 14.97 -13.07
C LEU A 212 -12.33 15.74 -14.20
N ALA A 213 -11.55 16.33 -15.11
CA ALA A 213 -12.08 17.06 -16.26
C ALA A 213 -12.77 16.07 -17.24
N ILE A 214 -14.01 16.39 -17.63
CA ILE A 214 -14.76 15.67 -18.66
C ILE A 214 -14.44 16.26 -20.03
N ASN A 215 -14.61 17.59 -20.14
CA ASN A 215 -14.35 18.41 -21.33
C ASN A 215 -14.02 19.86 -20.91
N ASP A 216 -13.93 20.76 -21.86
CA ASP A 216 -13.55 22.17 -21.62
C ASP A 216 -14.55 22.97 -20.76
N ALA A 217 -15.71 22.40 -20.45
CA ALA A 217 -16.76 23.09 -19.71
C ALA A 217 -17.35 22.25 -18.54
N THR A 218 -16.92 21.00 -18.37
CA THR A 218 -17.54 20.10 -17.38
C THR A 218 -16.49 19.29 -16.65
N ILE A 219 -16.67 19.17 -15.35
CA ILE A 219 -15.85 18.35 -14.46
C ILE A 219 -16.71 17.45 -13.59
N LEU A 220 -16.18 16.27 -13.25
CA LEU A 220 -16.63 15.49 -12.11
C LEU A 220 -15.77 15.86 -10.89
N VAL A 221 -16.43 16.10 -9.78
CA VAL A 221 -15.79 16.41 -8.50
C VAL A 221 -16.05 15.30 -7.53
N LYS A 222 -14.98 14.57 -7.23
CA LYS A 222 -14.97 13.57 -6.16
C LYS A 222 -14.83 14.29 -4.81
N GLN A 223 -15.70 13.96 -3.86
CA GLN A 223 -15.74 14.56 -2.53
C GLN A 223 -15.84 13.48 -1.43
N ASP A 224 -15.68 13.89 -0.18
CA ASP A 224 -15.75 12.97 0.99
C ASP A 224 -17.13 12.33 1.19
N LYS A 225 -18.19 12.93 0.65
CA LYS A 225 -19.57 12.47 0.88
C LYS A 225 -20.40 12.29 -0.40
N ARG A 226 -19.87 12.67 -1.54
CA ARG A 226 -20.60 12.64 -2.81
C ARG A 226 -19.72 12.67 -4.04
N LEU A 227 -20.32 12.36 -5.18
CA LEU A 227 -19.79 12.64 -6.52
C LEU A 227 -20.70 13.71 -7.15
N THR A 228 -20.13 14.80 -7.61
CA THR A 228 -20.84 15.96 -8.16
C THR A 228 -20.36 16.25 -9.58
N LYS A 229 -21.29 16.55 -10.48
CA LYS A 229 -20.98 17.15 -11.79
C LYS A 229 -21.04 18.67 -11.66
N VAL A 230 -20.00 19.35 -12.14
CA VAL A 230 -19.95 20.82 -12.18
C VAL A 230 -19.82 21.24 -13.63
N THR A 231 -20.69 22.14 -14.05
CA THR A 231 -20.67 22.77 -15.39
C THR A 231 -20.18 24.18 -15.25
N ILE A 232 -19.26 24.60 -16.12
CA ILE A 232 -18.64 25.91 -16.17
C ILE A 232 -19.15 26.58 -17.45
N THR A 233 -19.88 27.67 -17.30
CA THR A 233 -20.39 28.46 -18.43
C THR A 233 -19.62 29.76 -18.51
N ASP A 234 -18.96 29.99 -19.65
CA ASP A 234 -18.22 31.20 -19.93
C ASP A 234 -19.21 32.37 -20.15
N SER A 235 -19.01 33.48 -19.46
CA SER A 235 -19.80 34.70 -19.64
C SER A 235 -19.16 35.73 -20.60
N GLY A 236 -18.01 35.41 -21.18
CA GLY A 236 -17.34 36.21 -22.23
C GLY A 236 -16.46 37.37 -21.75
N THR A 237 -16.37 37.63 -20.43
CA THR A 237 -15.65 38.78 -19.84
C THR A 237 -14.70 38.43 -18.73
N ASP A 238 -13.85 37.41 -18.91
CA ASP A 238 -13.01 36.86 -17.85
C ASP A 238 -13.82 36.41 -16.61
N GLU A 239 -15.08 36.01 -16.84
CA GLU A 239 -16.02 35.52 -15.85
C GLU A 239 -16.68 34.22 -16.28
N ALA A 240 -16.93 33.34 -15.32
CA ALA A 240 -17.64 32.09 -15.52
C ALA A 240 -18.71 31.89 -14.47
N THR A 241 -19.78 31.24 -14.87
CA THR A 241 -20.82 30.77 -13.98
C THR A 241 -20.64 29.28 -13.75
N PHE A 242 -20.69 28.84 -12.48
CA PHE A 242 -20.57 27.47 -12.07
C PHE A 242 -21.91 26.93 -11.59
N THR A 243 -22.32 25.80 -12.13
CA THR A 243 -23.51 25.09 -11.67
C THR A 243 -23.13 23.67 -11.24
N SER A 244 -23.76 23.14 -10.20
CA SER A 244 -23.43 21.84 -9.67
C SER A 244 -24.67 20.92 -9.55
N THR A 245 -24.50 19.65 -9.88
CA THR A 245 -25.52 18.60 -9.74
C THR A 245 -24.91 17.39 -9.04
N SER A 246 -25.50 16.97 -7.93
CA SER A 246 -25.09 15.74 -7.25
C SER A 246 -25.48 14.53 -8.09
N LEU A 247 -24.52 13.65 -8.36
CA LEU A 247 -24.72 12.41 -9.11
C LEU A 247 -24.93 11.21 -8.17
N VAL A 248 -24.14 11.14 -7.09
CA VAL A 248 -24.20 10.07 -6.11
C VAL A 248 -23.92 10.65 -4.72
N GLU A 249 -24.80 10.42 -3.77
CA GLU A 249 -24.68 10.85 -2.37
C GLU A 249 -23.89 9.81 -1.53
N ALA A 250 -22.67 9.51 -1.98
CA ALA A 250 -21.70 8.67 -1.29
C ALA A 250 -20.28 9.04 -1.73
N ALA A 251 -19.29 8.81 -0.84
CA ALA A 251 -17.88 9.06 -1.11
C ALA A 251 -17.30 8.01 -2.05
N PRO A 252 -16.93 8.34 -3.30
CA PRO A 252 -16.23 7.39 -4.16
C PRO A 252 -14.79 7.18 -3.68
N THR A 253 -14.30 5.94 -3.77
CA THR A 253 -12.89 5.64 -3.51
C THR A 253 -12.01 6.26 -4.58
N ASN A 254 -12.35 6.03 -5.86
CA ASN A 254 -11.74 6.73 -6.99
C ASN A 254 -12.77 6.97 -8.09
N VAL A 255 -12.45 7.90 -8.99
CA VAL A 255 -13.21 8.21 -10.21
C VAL A 255 -12.21 8.23 -11.35
N GLN A 256 -12.56 7.62 -12.47
CA GLN A 256 -11.67 7.49 -13.62
C GLN A 256 -12.42 7.57 -14.95
N LYS A 257 -11.72 7.99 -15.99
CA LYS A 257 -12.22 7.96 -17.38
C LYS A 257 -12.15 6.52 -17.90
N THR A 258 -13.12 6.15 -18.73
CA THR A 258 -13.16 4.87 -19.45
C THR A 258 -13.30 5.13 -20.96
N ALA A 259 -13.26 4.09 -21.78
CA ALA A 259 -13.46 4.21 -23.22
C ALA A 259 -14.82 4.82 -23.62
N THR A 260 -15.85 4.64 -22.81
CA THR A 260 -17.23 5.04 -23.11
C THR A 260 -17.80 6.09 -22.16
N GLY A 261 -16.99 6.56 -21.21
CA GLY A 261 -17.45 7.53 -20.21
C GLY A 261 -16.61 7.50 -18.94
N TYR A 262 -17.26 7.34 -17.79
CA TYR A 262 -16.60 7.41 -16.49
C TYR A 262 -17.05 6.28 -15.57
N LEU A 263 -16.19 5.92 -14.62
CA LEU A 263 -16.44 4.91 -13.63
C LEU A 263 -16.06 5.45 -12.23
N ALA A 264 -16.98 5.33 -11.28
CA ALA A 264 -16.77 5.69 -9.89
C ALA A 264 -16.86 4.45 -8.99
N ASN A 265 -15.80 4.14 -8.25
CA ASN A 265 -15.72 3.01 -7.34
C ASN A 265 -16.07 3.39 -5.91
N PHE A 266 -16.77 2.49 -5.22
CA PHE A 266 -17.13 2.58 -3.81
C PHE A 266 -16.72 1.29 -3.09
N PHE A 267 -15.40 1.15 -2.87
CA PHE A 267 -14.77 -0.09 -2.40
C PHE A 267 -15.38 -0.64 -1.11
N ALA A 268 -15.52 0.21 -0.09
CA ALA A 268 -16.08 -0.22 1.20
C ALA A 268 -17.55 -0.66 1.08
N ALA A 269 -18.29 -0.05 0.18
CA ALA A 269 -19.71 -0.30 -0.04
C ALA A 269 -19.99 -1.39 -1.10
N LYS A 270 -18.93 -1.97 -1.71
CA LYS A 270 -18.98 -3.07 -2.67
C LYS A 270 -19.84 -2.80 -3.90
N TYR A 271 -19.71 -1.63 -4.50
CA TYR A 271 -20.33 -1.29 -5.77
C TYR A 271 -19.53 -0.26 -6.55
N TYR A 272 -19.86 -0.10 -7.81
CA TYR A 272 -19.42 1.01 -8.65
C TYR A 272 -20.57 1.58 -9.48
N TYR A 273 -20.37 2.79 -9.98
CA TYR A 273 -21.23 3.41 -10.98
C TYR A 273 -20.48 3.62 -12.28
N THR A 274 -21.17 3.44 -13.40
CA THR A 274 -20.73 3.90 -14.71
C THR A 274 -21.56 5.11 -15.12
N PHE A 275 -20.96 6.02 -15.88
CA PHE A 275 -21.54 7.22 -16.43
C PHE A 275 -21.17 7.31 -17.89
N ASP A 276 -22.00 7.98 -18.70
CA ASP A 276 -21.68 8.30 -20.09
C ASP A 276 -20.55 9.33 -20.22
N ALA A 277 -20.22 9.71 -21.47
CA ALA A 277 -19.15 10.66 -21.77
C ALA A 277 -19.41 12.08 -21.25
N GLU A 278 -20.68 12.45 -21.01
CA GLU A 278 -21.10 13.74 -20.45
C GLU A 278 -21.27 13.69 -18.93
N GLY A 279 -20.95 12.54 -18.29
CA GLY A 279 -21.11 12.33 -16.86
C GLY A 279 -22.57 12.19 -16.42
N GLY A 280 -23.44 11.73 -17.33
CA GLY A 280 -24.85 11.42 -17.09
C GLY A 280 -25.10 9.90 -17.02
N ASN A 281 -26.38 9.49 -17.10
CA ASN A 281 -26.83 8.09 -17.23
C ASN A 281 -26.19 7.11 -16.24
N ALA A 282 -26.23 7.46 -14.95
CA ALA A 282 -25.62 6.68 -13.88
C ALA A 282 -26.19 5.25 -13.77
N ALA A 283 -25.37 4.23 -13.94
CA ALA A 283 -25.74 2.83 -13.76
C ALA A 283 -24.91 2.17 -12.64
N LYS A 284 -25.61 1.60 -11.66
CA LYS A 284 -24.98 0.96 -10.49
C LYS A 284 -24.78 -0.53 -10.70
N LYS A 285 -23.59 -1.04 -10.36
CA LYS A 285 -23.30 -2.48 -10.24
C LYS A 285 -22.77 -2.80 -8.85
N THR A 286 -23.25 -3.90 -8.26
CA THR A 286 -22.89 -4.37 -6.91
C THR A 286 -22.02 -5.61 -6.96
N PHE A 287 -21.15 -5.76 -5.95
CA PHE A 287 -20.28 -6.92 -5.75
C PHE A 287 -20.63 -7.68 -4.48
N THR A 288 -20.25 -8.95 -4.42
CA THR A 288 -20.29 -9.74 -3.19
C THR A 288 -19.05 -9.49 -2.32
N VAL A 289 -17.94 -9.11 -2.93
CA VAL A 289 -16.63 -8.82 -2.31
C VAL A 289 -16.28 -7.34 -2.44
N LYS A 290 -15.32 -6.87 -1.65
CA LYS A 290 -14.74 -5.53 -1.83
C LYS A 290 -13.81 -5.55 -3.04
N GLU A 291 -14.04 -4.68 -3.99
CA GLU A 291 -13.31 -4.63 -5.24
C GLU A 291 -13.24 -3.22 -5.81
N LEU A 292 -12.13 -2.88 -6.46
CA LEU A 292 -12.03 -1.73 -7.37
C LEU A 292 -11.95 -2.23 -8.81
N VAL A 293 -12.66 -1.57 -9.68
CA VAL A 293 -12.68 -1.89 -11.11
C VAL A 293 -12.19 -0.72 -11.95
N SER A 294 -11.66 -1.04 -13.11
CA SER A 294 -11.15 -0.08 -14.10
C SER A 294 -11.33 -0.60 -15.51
N CYS A 295 -11.48 0.33 -16.45
CA CYS A 295 -11.49 0.04 -17.88
C CYS A 295 -10.66 1.11 -18.57
N ALA A 296 -9.59 0.72 -19.24
CA ALA A 296 -8.68 1.65 -19.90
C ALA A 296 -9.38 2.46 -20.99
N PRO A 297 -9.24 3.79 -21.05
CA PRO A 297 -9.80 4.61 -22.10
C PRO A 297 -9.26 4.28 -23.50
N ASP A 298 -7.99 3.87 -23.53
CA ASP A 298 -7.23 3.50 -24.73
C ASP A 298 -7.12 1.97 -24.95
N GLY A 299 -7.85 1.18 -24.16
CA GLY A 299 -7.83 -0.27 -24.18
C GLY A 299 -8.90 -0.91 -25.08
N ASP A 300 -9.06 -2.20 -24.94
CA ASP A 300 -10.04 -3.02 -25.69
C ASP A 300 -11.46 -3.03 -25.08
N GLY A 301 -11.72 -2.18 -24.11
CA GLY A 301 -12.99 -2.13 -23.39
C GLY A 301 -13.17 -3.19 -22.32
N THR A 302 -12.16 -4.03 -22.07
CA THR A 302 -12.20 -5.03 -21.01
C THR A 302 -12.16 -4.37 -19.65
N LEU A 303 -13.11 -4.75 -18.79
CA LEU A 303 -13.11 -4.33 -17.39
C LEU A 303 -12.16 -5.21 -16.57
N TRP A 304 -11.29 -4.57 -15.81
CA TRP A 304 -10.37 -5.23 -14.88
C TRP A 304 -10.76 -4.95 -13.43
N GLY A 305 -10.65 -5.96 -12.58
CA GLY A 305 -10.93 -5.86 -11.14
C GLY A 305 -9.70 -6.14 -10.31
N VAL A 306 -9.60 -5.47 -9.15
CA VAL A 306 -8.57 -5.70 -8.14
C VAL A 306 -9.21 -5.88 -6.79
N ASN A 307 -8.96 -7.03 -6.17
CA ASN A 307 -9.44 -7.38 -4.83
C ASN A 307 -8.38 -8.19 -4.07
N GLU A 308 -8.76 -8.72 -2.91
CA GLU A 308 -7.89 -9.56 -2.06
C GLU A 308 -7.34 -10.82 -2.75
N LYS A 309 -8.01 -11.29 -3.82
CA LYS A 309 -7.58 -12.45 -4.61
C LYS A 309 -6.57 -12.08 -5.70
N GLY A 310 -6.36 -10.80 -5.95
CA GLY A 310 -5.46 -10.28 -6.98
C GLY A 310 -6.17 -9.51 -8.08
N VAL A 311 -5.47 -9.35 -9.21
CA VAL A 311 -5.99 -8.74 -10.44
C VAL A 311 -6.72 -9.79 -11.26
N HIS A 312 -7.85 -9.45 -11.84
CA HIS A 312 -8.56 -10.33 -12.76
C HIS A 312 -9.24 -9.53 -13.88
N SER A 313 -9.47 -10.21 -15.01
CA SER A 313 -10.26 -9.68 -16.13
C SER A 313 -11.70 -10.18 -16.04
N TYR A 314 -12.67 -9.29 -16.23
CA TYR A 314 -14.08 -9.67 -16.31
C TYR A 314 -14.42 -10.45 -17.60
N ALA A 315 -13.56 -10.43 -18.61
CA ALA A 315 -13.68 -11.27 -19.79
C ALA A 315 -13.25 -12.72 -19.55
N ALA A 316 -12.36 -12.96 -18.56
CA ALA A 316 -11.87 -14.28 -18.18
C ALA A 316 -12.42 -14.65 -16.79
N THR A 317 -13.49 -15.43 -16.75
CA THR A 317 -14.13 -15.87 -15.51
C THR A 317 -13.18 -16.70 -14.65
N ASN A 318 -13.08 -16.31 -13.36
CA ASN A 318 -12.37 -17.03 -12.29
C ASN A 318 -10.83 -17.11 -12.38
N THR A 319 -10.17 -16.36 -13.26
CA THR A 319 -8.71 -16.30 -13.29
C THR A 319 -8.24 -15.05 -12.55
N TYR A 320 -7.58 -15.26 -11.40
CA TYR A 320 -6.97 -14.21 -10.61
C TYR A 320 -5.46 -14.28 -10.69
N TYR A 321 -4.83 -13.15 -10.98
CA TYR A 321 -3.38 -13.01 -10.98
C TYR A 321 -2.98 -12.40 -9.66
N LYS A 322 -2.38 -13.21 -8.81
CA LYS A 322 -1.85 -12.73 -7.53
C LYS A 322 -0.46 -12.16 -7.72
N PRO A 323 -0.10 -11.09 -7.01
CA PRO A 323 1.30 -10.78 -6.84
C PRO A 323 1.98 -12.00 -6.21
N ASP A 324 3.25 -12.17 -6.50
CA ASP A 324 4.11 -13.13 -5.78
C ASP A 324 4.34 -12.62 -4.35
N ALA A 325 3.26 -12.56 -3.62
CA ALA A 325 3.15 -12.02 -2.28
C ALA A 325 2.68 -13.12 -1.35
N VAL A 326 3.34 -13.23 -0.24
CA VAL A 326 2.86 -14.09 0.84
C VAL A 326 1.57 -13.49 1.40
N SER A 327 0.50 -14.24 1.33
CA SER A 327 -0.79 -13.85 1.90
C SER A 327 -0.69 -13.90 3.43
N ILE A 328 -0.43 -12.75 4.07
CA ILE A 328 -0.61 -12.63 5.52
C ILE A 328 -2.10 -12.53 5.83
N ASN A 329 -2.64 -13.53 6.51
CA ASN A 329 -3.97 -13.39 7.12
C ASN A 329 -3.85 -12.56 8.40
N GLY A 330 -3.73 -11.24 8.29
CA GLY A 330 -3.66 -10.34 9.42
C GLY A 330 -2.63 -9.22 9.29
N VAL A 331 -2.52 -8.42 10.34
CA VAL A 331 -1.54 -7.34 10.43
C VAL A 331 -0.26 -7.88 11.04
N PRO A 332 0.93 -7.72 10.40
CA PRO A 332 2.20 -8.06 11.03
C PRO A 332 2.35 -7.33 12.35
N PHE A 333 2.70 -8.02 13.41
CA PHE A 333 2.74 -7.41 14.73
C PHE A 333 4.00 -7.74 15.54
N TRP A 334 4.37 -9.01 15.64
CA TRP A 334 5.55 -9.42 16.38
C TRP A 334 6.62 -9.97 15.45
N MET A 335 7.86 -9.75 15.83
CA MET A 335 9.02 -10.08 15.06
C MET A 335 10.09 -10.70 15.94
N GLY A 336 10.75 -11.75 15.45
CA GLY A 336 11.90 -12.38 16.10
C GLY A 336 13.01 -12.66 15.09
N TYR A 337 14.25 -12.42 15.48
CA TYR A 337 15.41 -12.65 14.65
C TYR A 337 16.28 -13.78 15.18
N ASN A 338 16.47 -14.82 14.37
CA ASN A 338 17.38 -15.90 14.68
C ASN A 338 18.81 -15.51 14.26
N LYS A 339 19.66 -15.23 15.24
CA LYS A 339 21.07 -14.82 15.02
C LYS A 339 21.90 -15.92 14.35
N ASN A 340 21.57 -17.18 14.59
CA ASN A 340 22.37 -18.31 14.16
C ASN A 340 22.09 -18.70 12.71
N THR A 341 20.84 -18.51 12.25
CA THR A 341 20.44 -18.83 10.89
C THR A 341 20.24 -17.60 10.02
N HIS A 342 20.36 -16.40 10.61
CA HIS A 342 20.11 -15.11 9.94
C HIS A 342 18.70 -14.96 9.34
N LYS A 343 17.71 -15.61 9.95
CA LYS A 343 16.31 -15.53 9.53
C LYS A 343 15.51 -14.56 10.40
N LEU A 344 14.63 -13.82 9.76
CA LEU A 344 13.64 -12.98 10.43
C LEU A 344 12.27 -13.68 10.36
N TYR A 345 11.65 -13.85 11.51
CA TYR A 345 10.35 -14.45 11.65
C TYR A 345 9.33 -13.40 12.05
N LEU A 346 8.16 -13.46 11.45
CA LEU A 346 7.09 -12.51 11.66
C LEU A 346 5.80 -13.23 11.98
N THR A 347 5.10 -12.81 13.01
CA THR A 347 3.74 -13.26 13.30
C THR A 347 2.74 -12.13 13.12
N ALA A 348 1.51 -12.48 12.79
CA ALA A 348 0.47 -11.53 12.49
C ALA A 348 -0.67 -11.61 13.51
N THR A 349 -1.39 -10.49 13.65
CA THR A 349 -2.66 -10.40 14.37
C THR A 349 -3.78 -10.05 13.39
N SER A 350 -4.99 -10.46 13.70
CA SER A 350 -6.16 -10.20 12.84
C SER A 350 -6.80 -8.83 13.05
N ASP A 351 -6.34 -8.07 14.05
CA ASP A 351 -6.91 -6.77 14.41
C ASP A 351 -5.84 -5.74 14.73
N ASN A 352 -6.24 -4.47 14.77
CA ASN A 352 -5.48 -3.38 15.37
C ASN A 352 -5.30 -3.55 16.90
N GLY A 353 -5.58 -4.72 17.43
CA GLY A 353 -5.50 -5.05 18.84
C GLY A 353 -4.19 -5.71 19.23
N ILE A 354 -3.79 -5.48 20.47
CA ILE A 354 -2.55 -5.98 21.09
C ILE A 354 -2.57 -7.52 21.28
N LEU A 355 -3.70 -8.19 21.05
CA LEU A 355 -3.85 -9.62 21.27
C LEU A 355 -4.07 -10.38 19.97
N PRO A 356 -3.36 -11.50 19.74
CA PRO A 356 -3.62 -12.35 18.61
C PRO A 356 -5.05 -12.90 18.68
N LYS A 357 -5.79 -12.86 17.58
CA LYS A 357 -7.08 -13.57 17.50
C LYS A 357 -6.85 -15.07 17.47
N ALA A 358 -7.81 -15.82 18.03
CA ALA A 358 -7.95 -17.24 17.76
C ALA A 358 -8.12 -17.40 16.25
N ASN A 359 -7.34 -18.22 15.57
CA ASN A 359 -7.34 -18.51 14.13
C ASN A 359 -6.26 -17.81 13.27
N VAL A 360 -5.39 -17.00 13.83
CA VAL A 360 -4.24 -16.48 13.10
C VAL A 360 -2.97 -17.13 13.63
N GLY A 361 -2.54 -18.17 12.94
CA GLY A 361 -1.29 -18.86 13.23
C GLY A 361 -0.39 -18.81 12.02
N ALA A 362 0.11 -17.63 11.67
CA ALA A 362 1.00 -17.45 10.54
C ALA A 362 2.39 -17.09 11.05
N LEU A 363 3.37 -17.81 10.58
CA LEU A 363 4.77 -17.51 10.76
C LEU A 363 5.37 -17.23 9.38
N TYR A 364 6.06 -16.12 9.28
CA TYR A 364 6.77 -15.72 8.08
C TYR A 364 8.26 -15.73 8.37
N GLU A 365 9.05 -16.27 7.46
CA GLU A 365 10.50 -16.21 7.55
C GLU A 365 11.05 -15.47 6.34
N MET A 366 12.08 -14.68 6.56
CA MET A 366 12.85 -14.03 5.52
C MET A 366 14.28 -14.52 5.63
N ASP A 367 14.76 -15.19 4.60
CA ASP A 367 16.12 -15.71 4.59
C ASP A 367 17.14 -14.59 4.37
N LYS A 368 18.15 -14.52 5.21
CA LYS A 368 19.37 -13.70 5.09
C LYS A 368 19.17 -12.19 4.88
N TYR A 369 18.02 -11.61 5.21
CA TYR A 369 17.72 -10.20 4.93
C TYR A 369 17.90 -9.77 3.48
N ASP A 370 17.96 -10.69 2.54
CA ASP A 370 18.14 -10.35 1.14
C ASP A 370 16.92 -9.65 0.54
N GLY A 371 15.82 -9.60 1.29
CA GLY A 371 14.57 -8.96 0.89
C GLY A 371 13.87 -9.66 -0.27
N ALA A 372 14.43 -10.76 -0.76
CA ALA A 372 14.01 -11.38 -2.01
C ALA A 372 12.79 -12.29 -1.83
N SER A 373 12.64 -12.93 -0.67
CA SER A 373 11.53 -13.85 -0.46
C SER A 373 11.05 -13.91 0.99
N TRP A 374 9.73 -13.88 1.14
CA TRP A 374 9.06 -14.27 2.37
C TRP A 374 8.34 -15.59 2.12
N THR A 375 8.45 -16.54 3.04
CA THR A 375 7.66 -17.75 3.00
C THR A 375 6.59 -17.71 4.06
N TYR A 376 5.40 -18.16 3.70
CA TYR A 376 4.29 -18.33 4.65
C TYR A 376 4.24 -19.78 5.10
N GLU A 377 4.11 -19.98 6.40
CA GLU A 377 4.04 -21.31 6.94
C GLU A 377 3.15 -21.41 8.17
N THR A 378 2.33 -22.45 8.20
CA THR A 378 1.78 -22.98 9.43
C THR A 378 2.49 -24.30 9.70
N PRO A 379 3.30 -24.43 10.76
CA PRO A 379 4.03 -25.67 11.05
C PRO A 379 3.08 -26.85 11.19
N THR A 380 3.48 -27.98 10.63
CA THR A 380 2.72 -29.22 10.74
C THR A 380 2.58 -29.62 12.22
N GLY A 381 1.38 -29.94 12.64
CA GLY A 381 1.07 -30.29 14.04
C GLY A 381 0.66 -29.11 14.92
N ALA A 382 0.68 -27.89 14.40
CA ALA A 382 0.28 -26.70 15.17
C ALA A 382 -1.23 -26.61 15.47
N GLY A 383 -2.08 -27.35 14.76
CA GLY A 383 -3.53 -27.24 14.86
C GLY A 383 -4.09 -25.93 14.31
N GLY A 384 -5.37 -25.92 13.94
CA GLY A 384 -5.95 -24.87 13.07
C GLY A 384 -6.33 -23.55 13.72
N SER A 385 -6.05 -23.24 14.99
CA SER A 385 -6.65 -22.02 15.58
C SER A 385 -5.92 -21.47 16.80
N GLN A 386 -4.64 -21.24 16.64
CA GLN A 386 -3.82 -20.74 17.75
C GLN A 386 -3.36 -19.31 17.43
N GLY A 387 -3.74 -18.37 18.27
CA GLY A 387 -3.12 -17.04 18.23
C GLY A 387 -1.66 -17.17 18.66
N TRP A 388 -0.73 -16.72 17.84
CA TRP A 388 0.70 -16.85 18.04
C TRP A 388 1.29 -15.50 18.43
N TYR A 389 2.16 -15.54 19.45
CA TYR A 389 2.92 -14.38 19.89
C TYR A 389 4.23 -14.26 19.09
N TRP A 390 5.27 -13.68 19.67
CA TRP A 390 6.56 -13.55 19.01
C TRP A 390 7.37 -14.85 19.10
N PRO A 391 8.11 -15.22 18.07
CA PRO A 391 9.06 -16.32 18.10
C PRO A 391 10.32 -15.93 18.88
N VAL A 392 10.85 -16.87 19.66
CA VAL A 392 12.12 -16.73 20.37
C VAL A 392 13.05 -17.88 20.00
N PHE A 393 14.35 -17.68 20.14
CA PHE A 393 15.39 -18.58 19.69
C PHE A 393 16.35 -18.87 20.85
N ASP A 394 16.70 -20.14 21.01
CA ASP A 394 17.76 -20.56 21.92
C ASP A 394 19.11 -20.06 21.38
N PRO A 395 19.85 -19.21 22.11
CA PRO A 395 21.12 -18.68 21.63
C PRO A 395 22.22 -19.73 21.53
N THR A 396 22.00 -20.91 22.12
CA THR A 396 22.94 -22.05 22.12
C THR A 396 22.60 -23.11 21.06
N ASP A 397 21.49 -22.94 20.33
CA ASP A 397 21.03 -23.83 19.26
C ASP A 397 21.36 -23.21 17.88
N SER A 398 22.22 -23.87 17.13
CA SER A 398 22.61 -23.45 15.78
C SER A 398 21.61 -23.89 14.68
N THR A 399 20.58 -24.63 15.05
CA THR A 399 19.57 -25.12 14.11
C THR A 399 18.49 -24.07 13.85
N ASP A 400 17.63 -24.33 12.87
CA ASP A 400 16.48 -23.48 12.58
C ASP A 400 15.27 -23.82 13.47
N THR A 401 15.54 -23.95 14.77
CA THR A 401 14.53 -24.20 15.79
C THR A 401 14.10 -22.90 16.42
N TYR A 402 12.79 -22.72 16.55
CA TYR A 402 12.22 -21.59 17.28
C TYR A 402 11.16 -22.07 18.28
N TYR A 403 10.91 -21.22 19.25
CA TYR A 403 9.86 -21.43 20.25
C TYR A 403 8.85 -20.30 20.14
N ILE A 404 7.57 -20.66 20.24
CA ILE A 404 6.51 -19.67 20.12
C ILE A 404 5.39 -19.94 21.12
N ALA A 405 5.06 -18.94 21.91
CA ALA A 405 3.92 -19.01 22.80
C ALA A 405 2.63 -18.85 22.01
N THR A 406 1.63 -19.64 22.37
CA THR A 406 0.31 -19.57 21.78
C THR A 406 -0.72 -19.09 22.80
N ARG A 407 -1.85 -18.59 22.31
CA ARG A 407 -2.91 -18.10 23.18
C ARG A 407 -3.54 -19.20 24.05
N LEU A 408 -3.69 -20.42 23.53
CA LEU A 408 -4.48 -21.49 24.17
C LEU A 408 -3.76 -22.81 24.32
N SER A 409 -2.72 -23.11 23.53
CA SER A 409 -2.13 -24.45 23.44
C SER A 409 -0.77 -24.58 24.13
N GLY A 410 -0.29 -23.53 24.78
CA GLY A 410 1.01 -23.56 25.42
C GLY A 410 2.11 -22.98 24.54
N VAL A 411 3.31 -23.51 24.65
CA VAL A 411 4.49 -23.12 23.90
C VAL A 411 4.87 -24.24 22.94
N PHE A 412 4.97 -23.92 21.66
CA PHE A 412 5.47 -24.85 20.66
C PHE A 412 6.98 -24.68 20.49
N LYS A 413 7.69 -25.80 20.49
CA LYS A 413 9.02 -25.92 19.90
C LYS A 413 8.83 -26.39 18.47
N VAL A 414 9.30 -25.60 17.51
CA VAL A 414 9.18 -25.91 16.09
C VAL A 414 10.57 -26.15 15.51
N THR A 415 10.76 -27.30 14.89
CA THR A 415 11.99 -27.69 14.19
C THR A 415 11.61 -28.23 12.82
N ASP A 416 12.34 -27.85 11.78
CA ASP A 416 12.08 -28.28 10.40
C ASP A 416 10.59 -28.16 10.01
N ARG A 417 9.99 -27.02 10.34
CA ARG A 417 8.58 -26.71 10.03
C ARG A 417 7.55 -27.65 10.65
N LYS A 418 7.92 -28.31 11.74
CA LYS A 418 7.02 -29.20 12.49
C LYS A 418 7.05 -28.85 13.96
N VAL A 419 5.92 -28.98 14.62
CA VAL A 419 5.85 -28.91 16.07
C VAL A 419 6.48 -30.17 16.63
N ALA A 420 7.72 -30.08 17.12
CA ALA A 420 8.47 -31.15 17.70
C ALA A 420 8.03 -31.43 19.14
N THR A 421 7.68 -30.39 19.89
CA THR A 421 7.21 -30.48 21.26
C THR A 421 6.22 -29.40 21.58
N THR A 422 5.20 -29.72 22.34
CA THR A 422 4.27 -28.75 22.93
C THR A 422 4.45 -28.73 24.44
N PHE A 423 4.85 -27.60 25.00
CA PHE A 423 4.85 -27.37 26.44
C PHE A 423 3.48 -26.91 26.89
N ASN A 424 2.77 -27.76 27.58
CA ASN A 424 1.42 -27.53 28.10
C ASN A 424 1.27 -28.09 29.51
N ALA A 425 0.07 -28.16 30.05
CA ALA A 425 -0.17 -28.63 31.41
C ALA A 425 0.31 -30.10 31.69
N ALA A 426 0.59 -30.89 30.66
CA ALA A 426 1.07 -32.25 30.81
C ALA A 426 2.59 -32.34 31.13
N ASN A 427 3.38 -31.39 30.69
CA ASN A 427 4.84 -31.41 30.80
C ASN A 427 5.46 -30.04 31.22
N SER A 428 4.64 -29.10 31.56
CA SER A 428 5.07 -27.79 32.06
C SER A 428 4.09 -27.24 33.08
N PRO A 429 4.51 -26.36 33.98
CA PRO A 429 3.60 -25.67 34.88
C PRO A 429 2.78 -24.61 34.14
N PHE A 430 2.32 -24.93 32.96
CA PHE A 430 1.55 -24.04 32.08
C PHE A 430 0.09 -23.99 32.54
N VAL A 431 -0.39 -22.81 32.83
CA VAL A 431 -1.82 -22.55 33.06
C VAL A 431 -2.35 -21.81 31.83
N ALA A 432 -3.37 -22.37 31.19
CA ALA A 432 -3.93 -21.85 29.96
C ALA A 432 -4.13 -20.33 29.98
N ARG A 433 -3.63 -19.67 28.96
CA ARG A 433 -3.74 -18.27 28.55
C ARG A 433 -2.51 -17.39 28.80
N LYS A 434 -2.03 -16.75 27.73
CA LYS A 434 -1.08 -15.63 27.66
C LYS A 434 0.25 -15.89 28.37
N ALA A 435 1.11 -16.70 27.75
CA ALA A 435 2.51 -16.82 28.18
C ALA A 435 3.39 -15.84 27.36
N ALA A 436 4.29 -15.16 28.03
CA ALA A 436 5.47 -14.57 27.41
C ALA A 436 6.65 -15.49 27.66
N ILE A 437 7.50 -15.69 26.66
CA ILE A 437 8.68 -16.54 26.74
C ILE A 437 9.91 -15.81 26.23
N GLN A 438 11.08 -16.17 26.80
CA GLN A 438 12.37 -15.66 26.37
C GLN A 438 13.47 -16.65 26.78
N PHE A 439 14.56 -16.68 26.00
CA PHE A 439 15.79 -17.36 26.40
C PHE A 439 16.74 -16.37 27.08
N ASP A 440 17.48 -16.88 28.08
CA ASP A 440 18.68 -16.20 28.58
C ASP A 440 19.92 -16.57 27.73
N GLY A 441 21.07 -16.01 28.10
CA GLY A 441 22.33 -16.25 27.39
C GLY A 441 22.85 -17.70 27.46
N ASP A 442 22.42 -18.44 28.46
CA ASP A 442 22.80 -19.85 28.71
C ASP A 442 21.81 -20.83 28.05
N GLY A 443 20.76 -20.31 27.38
CA GLY A 443 19.75 -21.12 26.72
C GLY A 443 18.68 -21.69 27.63
N ASN A 444 18.50 -21.13 28.83
CA ASN A 444 17.37 -21.51 29.69
C ASN A 444 16.11 -20.81 29.18
N LEU A 445 15.00 -21.55 29.10
CA LEU A 445 13.71 -21.02 28.65
C LEU A 445 12.92 -20.44 29.82
N TRP A 446 12.79 -19.13 29.85
CA TRP A 446 11.97 -18.39 30.81
C TRP A 446 10.56 -18.25 30.31
N MET A 447 9.59 -18.41 31.19
CA MET A 447 8.16 -18.28 30.88
C MET A 447 7.44 -17.49 31.98
N VAL A 448 6.64 -16.54 31.56
CA VAL A 448 5.78 -15.73 32.43
C VAL A 448 4.33 -15.93 32.03
N HIS A 449 3.45 -16.16 33.01
CA HIS A 449 2.01 -16.26 32.79
C HIS A 449 1.25 -15.07 33.33
N SER A 450 0.30 -14.61 32.56
CA SER A 450 -0.70 -13.64 33.00
C SER A 450 -2.01 -14.37 33.32
N SER A 451 -2.16 -14.82 34.56
CA SER A 451 -3.41 -15.37 35.07
C SER A 451 -3.77 -14.71 36.40
N LEU A 452 -5.02 -14.32 36.57
CA LEU A 452 -5.53 -13.68 37.81
C LEU A 452 -5.40 -14.58 39.06
N ASN A 453 -5.25 -15.91 38.86
CA ASN A 453 -5.13 -16.89 39.94
C ASN A 453 -3.76 -17.58 40.01
N ASN A 454 -2.77 -17.05 39.32
CA ASN A 454 -1.44 -17.69 39.31
C ASN A 454 -0.55 -17.01 40.36
N THR A 455 -0.32 -17.70 41.43
CA THR A 455 0.55 -17.24 42.54
C THR A 455 2.05 -17.33 42.23
N VAL A 456 2.41 -17.94 41.08
CA VAL A 456 3.80 -18.16 40.70
C VAL A 456 3.97 -17.77 39.22
N PRO A 457 4.24 -16.51 38.96
CA PRO A 457 4.18 -16.01 37.57
C PRO A 457 5.41 -16.37 36.73
N VAL A 458 6.57 -16.61 37.34
CA VAL A 458 7.85 -16.83 36.65
C VAL A 458 8.31 -18.28 36.77
N LYS A 459 8.67 -18.87 35.63
CA LYS A 459 9.11 -20.24 35.52
C LYS A 459 10.30 -20.35 34.61
N VAL A 460 11.23 -21.22 34.89
CA VAL A 460 12.39 -21.46 34.03
C VAL A 460 12.61 -22.97 33.82
N LEU A 461 12.85 -23.33 32.56
CA LEU A 461 13.30 -24.64 32.15
C LEU A 461 14.80 -24.56 31.84
N PRO A 462 15.67 -25.23 32.63
CA PRO A 462 17.10 -25.26 32.38
C PRO A 462 17.43 -25.85 31.00
N ASN A 463 18.42 -25.30 30.33
CA ASN A 463 18.84 -25.71 28.98
C ASN A 463 19.18 -27.21 28.91
N GLU A 464 19.85 -27.76 29.94
CA GLU A 464 20.16 -29.19 30.05
C GLU A 464 18.90 -30.07 30.01
N LYS A 465 17.80 -29.62 30.63
CA LYS A 465 16.52 -30.31 30.63
C LYS A 465 15.79 -30.17 29.32
N LEU A 466 15.84 -28.98 28.76
CA LEU A 466 15.24 -28.66 27.44
C LEU A 466 15.85 -29.55 26.34
N LYS A 467 17.18 -29.78 26.37
CA LYS A 467 17.91 -30.59 25.39
C LYS A 467 17.66 -32.09 25.52
N LYS A 468 17.27 -32.57 26.68
CA LYS A 468 16.91 -34.00 26.88
C LYS A 468 15.67 -34.44 26.13
N GLY A 469 14.80 -33.51 25.72
CA GLY A 469 13.62 -33.81 24.91
C GLY A 469 12.40 -34.35 25.66
N ASN A 470 12.57 -35.06 26.73
CA ASN A 470 11.48 -35.58 27.58
C ASN A 470 11.34 -34.71 28.82
N VAL A 471 10.67 -33.58 28.67
CA VAL A 471 10.47 -32.60 29.74
C VAL A 471 9.25 -32.99 30.57
N ALA A 472 9.41 -33.00 31.91
CA ALA A 472 8.35 -33.17 32.89
C ALA A 472 8.07 -31.85 33.64
N VAL A 473 6.93 -31.77 34.29
CA VAL A 473 6.57 -30.58 35.12
C VAL A 473 7.63 -30.35 36.22
N SER A 474 8.21 -31.40 36.77
CA SER A 474 9.27 -31.34 37.80
C SER A 474 10.62 -30.81 37.30
N ASP A 475 10.84 -30.72 36.00
CA ASP A 475 12.07 -30.16 35.43
C ASP A 475 12.09 -28.62 35.43
N TRP A 476 10.95 -28.01 35.69
CA TRP A 476 10.79 -26.57 35.75
C TRP A 476 11.05 -26.03 37.16
N THR A 477 11.84 -24.99 37.25
CA THR A 477 11.95 -24.19 38.48
C THR A 477 10.87 -23.09 38.44
N VAL A 478 10.22 -22.90 39.57
CA VAL A 478 9.06 -22.01 39.73
C VAL A 478 9.39 -20.97 40.77
N TYR A 479 9.24 -19.67 40.45
CA TYR A 479 9.56 -18.52 41.32
C TYR A 479 8.32 -17.76 41.73
#